data_2c61ac49afa7967260fdcd1871b453da
#
_entry.id   2c61ac49afa7967260fdcd1871b453da
#
_cell.length_a   1.000
_cell.length_b   1.000
_cell.length_c   1.000
_cell.angle_alpha   90.00
_cell.angle_beta   90.00
_cell.angle_gamma   90.00
#
_symmetry.space_group_name_H-M   'P 1'
#
loop_
_entity.id
_entity.type
_entity.pdbx_description
1 polymer ?
#
loop_
_entity_poly.entity_id
_entity_poly.type
_entity_poly.pdbx_seq_one_letter_code
_entity_poly.pdbx_strand_id
1 'polypeptide(L)'
;MHLSSPPPVPSRYAGVTGETRSHPGVIVLCMFITVIEGFNLIVYGAAVPLLLKDTALGLTDQATGLVGGLVYIGAILGSVCAPAVADRIGRKNVLLIGIGLFALGGVLTGSAISVPMLAVARFVTGFGVGIALTTAMTTARNSAAATRASLVVTITMAGIPLGGVVAALLAMPILPAFGWRPMFFVGAGTAIAVMIAVALMSIPTDTPQEVAGRTWTTAQKFRVMFTGRGLIATIVIAVCAIANMVAWQGLNVWGAQAMTELGYSLQVALLVTFTLTGAAVVGSFVTAWAADRRGSAVISIATSACTVIGLVGMLTLPLSIGTTMVCVGLMGIGGHSTMNLVHTTTADIFPLPVRATALGWSNGTSFIGAFLGPVLGGAAIAAGGAHGVFTVFAASATMCLVAVSALCAVDRTAHTRANAVVPERESLQPA
;
A
#
# COMPACT_ATOMS: atom_id res chain seq x y z
N MET A 1 -50.36 -31.68 15.46
CA MET A 1 -49.52 -31.18 14.36
C MET A 1 -48.10 -31.21 14.83
N HIS A 2 -47.35 -32.26 14.49
CA HIS A 2 -45.93 -32.42 14.87
C HIS A 2 -45.10 -31.46 14.04
N LEU A 3 -44.50 -30.45 14.71
CA LEU A 3 -43.45 -29.65 14.09
C LEU A 3 -42.14 -30.46 14.21
N SER A 4 -41.71 -30.96 13.06
CA SER A 4 -40.42 -31.64 12.89
C SER A 4 -39.27 -30.68 13.20
N SER A 5 -38.38 -31.09 14.13
CA SER A 5 -37.13 -30.44 14.41
C SER A 5 -36.30 -30.18 13.14
N PRO A 6 -35.63 -29.02 13.02
CA PRO A 6 -34.78 -28.77 11.88
C PRO A 6 -33.62 -29.80 11.85
N PRO A 7 -33.22 -30.28 10.65
CA PRO A 7 -32.15 -31.24 10.56
C PRO A 7 -30.84 -30.69 11.11
N PRO A 8 -30.00 -31.54 11.73
CA PRO A 8 -28.71 -31.11 12.28
C PRO A 8 -27.87 -30.53 11.17
N VAL A 9 -27.24 -29.37 11.46
CA VAL A 9 -26.26 -28.73 10.56
C VAL A 9 -25.12 -29.73 10.31
N PRO A 10 -24.89 -30.17 9.08
CA PRO A 10 -23.82 -31.11 8.83
C PRO A 10 -22.48 -30.47 9.23
N SER A 11 -21.75 -31.13 10.10
CA SER A 11 -20.36 -30.80 10.46
C SER A 11 -19.45 -31.09 9.26
N ARG A 12 -19.56 -30.31 8.17
CA ARG A 12 -18.74 -30.46 6.94
C ARG A 12 -17.30 -29.95 7.12
N TYR A 13 -16.85 -29.70 8.35
CA TYR A 13 -15.45 -29.43 8.61
C TYR A 13 -14.61 -30.67 9.01
N ALA A 14 -15.23 -31.84 9.11
CA ALA A 14 -14.58 -33.08 9.54
C ALA A 14 -13.95 -33.92 8.39
N GLY A 15 -13.75 -33.35 7.20
CA GLY A 15 -13.29 -34.12 6.05
C GLY A 15 -12.16 -33.53 5.21
N VAL A 16 -11.57 -32.37 5.59
CA VAL A 16 -10.42 -31.79 4.89
C VAL A 16 -9.20 -31.87 5.81
N THR A 17 -8.77 -33.09 6.13
CA THR A 17 -7.43 -33.41 6.64
C THR A 17 -6.42 -33.60 5.50
N GLY A 18 -6.56 -32.84 4.41
CA GLY A 18 -5.45 -32.57 3.54
C GLY A 18 -4.60 -31.53 4.25
N GLU A 19 -3.50 -31.90 4.89
CA GLU A 19 -2.43 -31.00 5.28
C GLU A 19 -2.09 -30.14 4.05
N THR A 20 -2.62 -28.92 4.01
CA THR A 20 -2.17 -27.93 3.04
C THR A 20 -0.72 -27.63 3.40
N ARG A 21 0.22 -28.35 2.76
CA ARG A 21 1.66 -28.13 2.93
C ARG A 21 1.91 -26.65 2.67
N SER A 22 2.27 -25.92 3.70
CA SER A 22 2.76 -24.55 3.52
C SER A 22 4.04 -24.61 2.68
N HIS A 23 4.12 -23.76 1.65
CA HIS A 23 5.31 -23.65 0.81
C HIS A 23 6.12 -22.41 1.26
N PRO A 24 6.96 -22.50 2.31
CA PRO A 24 7.64 -21.35 2.89
C PRO A 24 8.56 -20.65 1.88
N GLY A 25 9.19 -21.40 0.97
CA GLY A 25 10.03 -20.82 -0.08
C GLY A 25 9.26 -19.91 -1.03
N VAL A 26 8.01 -20.24 -1.37
CA VAL A 26 7.15 -19.39 -2.20
C VAL A 26 6.76 -18.11 -1.45
N ILE A 27 6.46 -18.21 -0.16
CA ILE A 27 6.11 -17.06 0.69
C ILE A 27 7.29 -16.09 0.78
N VAL A 28 8.50 -16.62 1.04
CA VAL A 28 9.73 -15.81 1.07
C VAL A 28 9.98 -15.14 -0.27
N LEU A 29 9.79 -15.85 -1.37
CA LEU A 29 9.91 -15.26 -2.72
C LEU A 29 8.92 -14.12 -2.94
N CYS A 30 7.65 -14.29 -2.54
CA CYS A 30 6.64 -13.24 -2.63
C CYS A 30 7.02 -12.01 -1.77
N MET A 31 7.62 -12.22 -0.60
CA MET A 31 8.15 -11.13 0.24
C MET A 31 9.31 -10.40 -0.47
N PHE A 32 10.24 -11.10 -1.12
CA PHE A 32 11.29 -10.45 -1.90
C PHE A 32 10.74 -9.61 -3.06
N ILE A 33 9.67 -10.06 -3.72
CA ILE A 33 9.00 -9.29 -4.78
C ILE A 33 8.48 -7.96 -4.20
N THR A 34 7.83 -7.97 -3.04
CA THR A 34 7.33 -6.75 -2.41
C THR A 34 8.44 -5.83 -1.90
N VAL A 35 9.58 -6.38 -1.44
CA VAL A 35 10.77 -5.60 -1.08
C VAL A 35 11.33 -4.86 -2.30
N ILE A 36 11.46 -5.53 -3.44
CA ILE A 36 11.98 -4.90 -4.67
C ILE A 36 10.99 -3.83 -5.18
N GLU A 37 9.70 -4.09 -5.06
CA GLU A 37 8.66 -3.11 -5.39
C GLU A 37 8.82 -1.85 -4.53
N GLY A 38 8.88 -2.02 -3.21
CA GLY A 38 9.08 -0.92 -2.27
C GLY A 38 10.37 -0.14 -2.55
N PHE A 39 11.47 -0.84 -2.88
CA PHE A 39 12.72 -0.23 -3.31
C PHE A 39 12.50 0.74 -4.49
N ASN A 40 11.84 0.29 -5.54
CA ASN A 40 11.65 1.10 -6.75
C ASN A 40 10.67 2.27 -6.58
N LEU A 41 9.66 2.12 -5.73
CA LEU A 41 8.75 3.21 -5.40
C LEU A 41 9.49 4.35 -4.69
N ILE A 42 10.36 4.01 -3.74
CA ILE A 42 11.07 4.98 -2.89
C ILE A 42 12.30 5.57 -3.57
N VAL A 43 12.99 4.78 -4.38
CA VAL A 43 14.20 5.22 -5.09
C VAL A 43 13.97 6.46 -5.95
N TYR A 44 12.78 6.59 -6.56
CA TYR A 44 12.45 7.76 -7.38
C TYR A 44 12.49 9.04 -6.55
N GLY A 45 11.82 9.05 -5.39
CA GLY A 45 11.82 10.22 -4.51
C GLY A 45 13.21 10.58 -3.98
N ALA A 46 14.02 9.60 -3.62
CA ALA A 46 15.42 9.82 -3.22
C ALA A 46 16.26 10.43 -4.35
N ALA A 47 15.94 10.11 -5.60
CA ALA A 47 16.64 10.60 -6.79
C ALA A 47 16.16 11.99 -7.26
N VAL A 48 14.98 12.46 -6.86
CA VAL A 48 14.39 13.76 -7.31
C VAL A 48 15.34 14.94 -7.21
N PRO A 49 16.11 15.14 -6.12
CA PRO A 49 17.04 16.27 -6.04
C PRO A 49 18.13 16.27 -7.13
N LEU A 50 18.52 15.09 -7.61
CA LEU A 50 19.49 14.95 -8.70
C LEU A 50 18.83 14.96 -10.08
N LEU A 51 17.61 14.44 -10.20
CA LEU A 51 16.83 14.49 -11.43
C LEU A 51 16.51 15.93 -11.84
N LEU A 52 16.16 16.80 -10.88
CA LEU A 52 15.90 18.22 -11.12
C LEU A 52 17.17 19.01 -11.50
N LYS A 53 18.34 18.54 -11.07
CA LYS A 53 19.63 19.13 -11.44
C LYS A 53 20.17 18.62 -12.77
N ASP A 54 19.58 17.56 -13.35
CA ASP A 54 20.02 17.01 -14.62
C ASP A 54 19.51 17.87 -15.79
N THR A 55 20.34 18.80 -16.23
CA THR A 55 20.02 19.74 -17.31
C THR A 55 19.77 19.06 -18.65
N ALA A 56 20.30 17.85 -18.84
CA ALA A 56 20.06 17.08 -20.08
C ALA A 56 18.61 16.56 -20.15
N LEU A 57 17.97 16.29 -19.01
CA LEU A 57 16.56 15.92 -18.95
C LEU A 57 15.62 17.14 -18.98
N GLY A 58 16.04 18.27 -18.41
CA GLY A 58 15.24 19.49 -18.35
C GLY A 58 13.91 19.31 -17.61
N LEU A 59 13.90 18.50 -16.53
CA LEU A 59 12.72 18.26 -15.73
C LEU A 59 12.30 19.52 -14.95
N THR A 60 11.03 19.86 -15.02
CA THR A 60 10.38 20.82 -14.11
C THR A 60 9.79 20.08 -12.89
N ASP A 61 9.51 20.81 -11.80
CA ASP A 61 8.86 20.23 -10.61
C ASP A 61 7.53 19.55 -10.97
N GLN A 62 6.71 20.21 -11.78
CA GLN A 62 5.42 19.67 -12.21
C GLN A 62 5.58 18.38 -13.02
N ALA A 63 6.52 18.37 -13.99
CA ALA A 63 6.82 17.19 -14.79
C ALA A 63 7.36 16.05 -13.92
N THR A 64 8.20 16.36 -12.93
CA THR A 64 8.74 15.40 -11.96
C THR A 64 7.64 14.76 -11.13
N GLY A 65 6.68 15.56 -10.65
CA GLY A 65 5.51 15.06 -9.93
C GLY A 65 4.63 14.16 -10.78
N LEU A 66 4.34 14.56 -12.03
CA LEU A 66 3.56 13.77 -12.97
C LEU A 66 4.25 12.42 -13.26
N VAL A 67 5.53 12.45 -13.61
CA VAL A 67 6.34 11.25 -13.88
C VAL A 67 6.38 10.33 -12.68
N GLY A 68 6.52 10.87 -11.45
CA GLY A 68 6.44 10.11 -10.21
C GLY A 68 5.07 9.46 -9.99
N GLY A 69 4.00 10.15 -10.37
CA GLY A 69 2.62 9.65 -10.27
C GLY A 69 2.29 8.55 -11.30
N LEU A 70 2.83 8.60 -12.51
CA LEU A 70 2.49 7.67 -13.59
C LEU A 70 2.71 6.19 -13.24
N VAL A 71 3.61 5.90 -12.30
CA VAL A 71 3.80 4.52 -11.80
C VAL A 71 2.51 3.97 -11.18
N TYR A 72 1.71 4.80 -10.52
CA TYR A 72 0.46 4.35 -9.89
C TYR A 72 -0.66 4.14 -10.89
N ILE A 73 -0.70 4.92 -11.98
CA ILE A 73 -1.63 4.67 -13.09
C ILE A 73 -1.31 3.32 -13.74
N GLY A 74 -0.02 3.06 -13.99
CA GLY A 74 0.43 1.75 -14.47
C GLY A 74 0.01 0.63 -13.51
N ALA A 75 0.23 0.81 -12.20
CA ALA A 75 -0.08 -0.19 -11.18
C ALA A 75 -1.58 -0.50 -11.10
N ILE A 76 -2.47 0.50 -11.22
CA ILE A 76 -3.92 0.28 -11.30
C ILE A 76 -4.23 -0.64 -12.48
N LEU A 77 -3.77 -0.28 -13.67
CA LEU A 77 -4.07 -1.05 -14.88
C LEU A 77 -3.49 -2.46 -14.82
N GLY A 78 -2.25 -2.60 -14.35
CA GLY A 78 -1.61 -3.90 -14.15
C GLY A 78 -2.36 -4.79 -13.17
N SER A 79 -2.79 -4.24 -12.03
CA SER A 79 -3.52 -4.98 -11.00
C SER A 79 -4.91 -5.45 -11.46
N VAL A 80 -5.59 -4.66 -12.29
CA VAL A 80 -6.89 -5.01 -12.87
C VAL A 80 -6.74 -6.11 -13.94
N CYS A 81 -5.68 -6.06 -14.73
CA CYS A 81 -5.43 -7.04 -15.80
C CYS A 81 -4.90 -8.38 -15.25
N ALA A 82 -4.15 -8.37 -14.14
CA ALA A 82 -3.43 -9.53 -13.63
C ALA A 82 -4.30 -10.79 -13.42
N PRO A 83 -5.49 -10.74 -12.78
CA PRO A 83 -6.32 -11.93 -12.57
C PRO A 83 -6.77 -12.57 -13.88
N ALA A 84 -7.27 -11.76 -14.83
CA ALA A 84 -7.76 -12.25 -16.11
C ALA A 84 -6.67 -12.90 -16.98
N VAL A 85 -5.43 -12.39 -16.87
CA VAL A 85 -4.27 -12.98 -17.55
C VAL A 85 -3.81 -14.23 -16.83
N ALA A 86 -3.84 -14.25 -15.48
CA ALA A 86 -3.46 -15.40 -14.67
C ALA A 86 -4.36 -16.63 -14.92
N ASP A 87 -5.64 -16.40 -15.16
CA ASP A 87 -6.60 -17.47 -15.50
C ASP A 87 -6.27 -18.13 -16.84
N ARG A 88 -5.61 -17.43 -17.79
CA ARG A 88 -5.29 -17.92 -19.13
C ARG A 88 -3.91 -18.59 -19.21
N ILE A 89 -2.89 -17.99 -18.63
CA ILE A 89 -1.49 -18.43 -18.81
C ILE A 89 -0.86 -18.95 -17.54
N GLY A 90 -1.59 -18.94 -16.43
CA GLY A 90 -1.14 -19.41 -15.12
C GLY A 90 -0.36 -18.34 -14.33
N ARG A 91 -0.41 -18.43 -13.00
CA ARG A 91 0.15 -17.43 -12.07
C ARG A 91 1.66 -17.24 -12.21
N LYS A 92 2.41 -18.34 -12.40
CA LYS A 92 3.87 -18.27 -12.57
C LYS A 92 4.28 -17.39 -13.76
N ASN A 93 3.62 -17.60 -14.92
CA ASN A 93 3.93 -16.83 -16.12
C ASN A 93 3.54 -15.35 -15.96
N VAL A 94 2.41 -15.07 -15.31
CA VAL A 94 1.99 -13.69 -15.03
C VAL A 94 2.97 -13.00 -14.08
N LEU A 95 3.46 -13.71 -13.07
CA LEU A 95 4.48 -13.19 -12.16
C LEU A 95 5.78 -12.85 -12.90
N LEU A 96 6.24 -13.75 -13.79
CA LEU A 96 7.43 -13.52 -14.62
C LEU A 96 7.25 -12.31 -15.55
N ILE A 97 6.08 -12.17 -16.18
CA ILE A 97 5.76 -11.01 -17.02
C ILE A 97 5.78 -9.72 -16.19
N GLY A 98 5.12 -9.71 -15.02
CA GLY A 98 5.07 -8.56 -14.14
C GLY A 98 6.47 -8.10 -13.69
N ILE A 99 7.30 -9.04 -13.20
CA ILE A 99 8.68 -8.74 -12.79
C ILE A 99 9.54 -8.33 -13.98
N GLY A 100 9.35 -8.96 -15.15
CA GLY A 100 10.07 -8.60 -16.38
C GLY A 100 9.76 -7.19 -16.87
N LEU A 101 8.48 -6.79 -16.87
CA LEU A 101 8.05 -5.42 -17.21
C LEU A 101 8.60 -4.40 -16.21
N PHE A 102 8.59 -4.74 -14.94
CA PHE A 102 9.16 -3.94 -13.88
C PHE A 102 10.68 -3.75 -14.05
N ALA A 103 11.43 -4.82 -14.35
CA ALA A 103 12.85 -4.75 -14.64
C ALA A 103 13.14 -3.91 -15.89
N LEU A 104 12.38 -4.11 -16.98
CA LEU A 104 12.45 -3.32 -18.20
C LEU A 104 12.22 -1.84 -17.92
N GLY A 105 11.17 -1.51 -17.16
CA GLY A 105 10.88 -0.14 -16.75
C GLY A 105 12.00 0.50 -15.95
N GLY A 106 12.67 -0.28 -15.07
CA GLY A 106 13.85 0.15 -14.32
C GLY A 106 15.03 0.46 -15.23
N VAL A 107 15.35 -0.41 -16.20
CA VAL A 107 16.40 -0.19 -17.21
C VAL A 107 16.08 1.06 -18.04
N LEU A 108 14.85 1.18 -18.55
CA LEU A 108 14.42 2.35 -19.33
C LEU A 108 14.50 3.65 -18.50
N THR A 109 14.14 3.59 -17.22
CA THR A 109 14.26 4.75 -16.31
C THR A 109 15.73 5.16 -16.16
N GLY A 110 16.63 4.22 -15.86
CA GLY A 110 18.06 4.50 -15.72
C GLY A 110 18.74 5.00 -17.01
N SER A 111 18.20 4.61 -18.17
CA SER A 111 18.69 5.00 -19.51
C SER A 111 17.96 6.22 -20.09
N ALA A 112 17.04 6.86 -19.35
CA ALA A 112 16.22 7.94 -19.88
C ALA A 112 17.06 9.15 -20.28
N ILE A 113 16.80 9.66 -21.49
CA ILE A 113 17.45 10.84 -22.10
C ILE A 113 16.45 11.98 -22.35
N SER A 114 15.17 11.74 -22.06
CA SER A 114 14.11 12.74 -22.23
C SER A 114 12.98 12.50 -21.24
N VAL A 115 12.19 13.55 -20.95
CA VAL A 115 11.02 13.48 -20.05
C VAL A 115 9.98 12.49 -20.56
N PRO A 116 9.59 12.45 -21.86
CA PRO A 116 8.63 11.46 -22.35
C PRO A 116 9.12 10.01 -22.17
N MET A 117 10.42 9.74 -22.41
CA MET A 117 10.99 8.41 -22.19
C MET A 117 10.91 8.01 -20.71
N LEU A 118 11.25 8.93 -19.81
CA LEU A 118 11.15 8.72 -18.37
C LEU A 118 9.70 8.45 -17.94
N ALA A 119 8.73 9.19 -18.48
CA ALA A 119 7.32 9.01 -18.22
C ALA A 119 6.81 7.63 -18.64
N VAL A 120 7.14 7.20 -19.86
CA VAL A 120 6.80 5.86 -20.36
C VAL A 120 7.47 4.77 -19.52
N ALA A 121 8.75 4.94 -19.17
CA ALA A 121 9.48 4.01 -18.33
C ALA A 121 8.82 3.84 -16.95
N ARG A 122 8.39 4.93 -16.32
CA ARG A 122 7.67 4.91 -15.04
C ARG A 122 6.30 4.24 -15.14
N PHE A 123 5.55 4.49 -16.21
CA PHE A 123 4.30 3.80 -16.49
C PHE A 123 4.51 2.28 -16.65
N VAL A 124 5.50 1.85 -17.45
CA VAL A 124 5.84 0.43 -17.66
C VAL A 124 6.26 -0.23 -16.34
N THR A 125 7.11 0.46 -15.54
CA THR A 125 7.47 0.00 -14.19
C THR A 125 6.22 -0.25 -13.36
N GLY A 126 5.31 0.72 -13.30
CA GLY A 126 4.08 0.62 -12.53
C GLY A 126 3.17 -0.51 -13.01
N PHE A 127 3.02 -0.68 -14.32
CA PHE A 127 2.21 -1.76 -14.89
C PHE A 127 2.76 -3.14 -14.49
N GLY A 128 4.09 -3.30 -14.53
CA GLY A 128 4.76 -4.50 -14.03
C GLY A 128 4.55 -4.72 -12.52
N VAL A 129 4.67 -3.65 -11.72
CA VAL A 129 4.40 -3.64 -10.28
C VAL A 129 2.98 -4.12 -9.97
N GLY A 130 1.97 -3.54 -10.62
CA GLY A 130 0.57 -3.92 -10.39
C GLY A 130 0.29 -5.39 -10.68
N ILE A 131 0.87 -5.93 -11.76
CA ILE A 131 0.79 -7.36 -12.11
C ILE A 131 1.50 -8.20 -11.05
N ALA A 132 2.75 -7.88 -10.72
CA ALA A 132 3.58 -8.67 -9.82
C ALA A 132 3.02 -8.69 -8.40
N LEU A 133 2.62 -7.54 -7.84
CA LEU A 133 2.06 -7.41 -6.50
C LEU A 133 0.78 -8.22 -6.33
N THR A 134 -0.19 -8.01 -7.22
CA THR A 134 -1.49 -8.70 -7.16
C THR A 134 -1.32 -10.20 -7.22
N THR A 135 -0.42 -10.68 -8.11
CA THR A 135 -0.14 -12.10 -8.28
C THR A 135 0.65 -12.66 -7.10
N ALA A 136 1.67 -11.93 -6.60
CA ALA A 136 2.46 -12.35 -5.44
C ALA A 136 1.61 -12.47 -4.17
N MET A 137 0.73 -11.50 -3.92
CA MET A 137 -0.18 -11.51 -2.77
C MET A 137 -1.13 -12.71 -2.79
N THR A 138 -1.72 -12.99 -3.96
CA THR A 138 -2.59 -14.14 -4.14
C THR A 138 -1.82 -15.45 -3.98
N THR A 139 -0.62 -15.52 -4.54
CA THR A 139 0.26 -16.69 -4.46
C THR A 139 0.72 -16.94 -3.02
N ALA A 140 1.15 -15.91 -2.31
CA ALA A 140 1.56 -16.00 -0.90
C ALA A 140 0.41 -16.51 -0.01
N ARG A 141 -0.78 -15.95 -0.18
CA ARG A 141 -1.99 -16.36 0.56
C ARG A 141 -2.31 -17.85 0.33
N ASN A 142 -2.26 -18.30 -0.92
CA ASN A 142 -2.62 -19.67 -1.28
C ASN A 142 -1.52 -20.69 -0.91
N SER A 143 -0.28 -20.21 -0.73
CA SER A 143 0.85 -21.04 -0.28
C SER A 143 0.93 -21.15 1.26
N ALA A 144 0.02 -20.52 1.99
CA ALA A 144 -0.07 -20.54 3.44
C ALA A 144 -1.16 -21.50 3.92
N ALA A 145 -0.97 -22.08 5.11
CA ALA A 145 -2.06 -22.78 5.80
C ALA A 145 -3.23 -21.81 6.04
N ALA A 146 -4.46 -22.29 5.91
CA ALA A 146 -5.67 -21.46 6.03
C ALA A 146 -5.72 -20.61 7.32
N THR A 147 -5.22 -21.17 8.43
CA THR A 147 -5.14 -20.50 9.74
C THR A 147 -4.09 -19.38 9.79
N ARG A 148 -3.11 -19.35 8.87
CA ARG A 148 -2.02 -18.37 8.82
C ARG A 148 -2.04 -17.47 7.57
N ALA A 149 -3.03 -17.62 6.70
CA ALA A 149 -3.11 -16.90 5.43
C ALA A 149 -3.08 -15.38 5.61
N SER A 150 -3.78 -14.84 6.61
CA SER A 150 -3.78 -13.41 6.92
C SER A 150 -2.41 -12.91 7.40
N LEU A 151 -1.76 -13.66 8.30
CA LEU A 151 -0.41 -13.35 8.78
C LEU A 151 0.62 -13.32 7.65
N VAL A 152 0.55 -14.30 6.74
CA VAL A 152 1.45 -14.37 5.58
C VAL A 152 1.28 -13.18 4.66
N VAL A 153 0.04 -12.76 4.39
CA VAL A 153 -0.25 -11.55 3.61
C VAL A 153 0.35 -10.33 4.29
N THR A 154 0.15 -10.17 5.60
CA THR A 154 0.68 -9.03 6.37
C THR A 154 2.21 -8.99 6.34
N ILE A 155 2.88 -10.12 6.54
CA ILE A 155 4.34 -10.20 6.47
C ILE A 155 4.84 -9.88 5.06
N THR A 156 4.15 -10.39 4.03
CA THR A 156 4.51 -10.10 2.64
C THR A 156 4.38 -8.61 2.34
N MET A 157 3.32 -7.95 2.80
CA MET A 157 3.12 -6.50 2.61
C MET A 157 4.13 -5.64 3.37
N ALA A 158 4.67 -6.12 4.50
CA ALA A 158 5.77 -5.45 5.21
C ALA A 158 7.07 -5.36 4.38
N GLY A 159 7.17 -6.13 3.31
CA GLY A 159 8.27 -6.02 2.33
C GLY A 159 8.37 -4.64 1.68
N ILE A 160 7.24 -3.96 1.41
CA ILE A 160 7.24 -2.65 0.74
C ILE A 160 8.02 -1.59 1.56
N PRO A 161 7.70 -1.30 2.83
CA PRO A 161 8.49 -0.34 3.60
C PRO A 161 9.93 -0.81 3.87
N LEU A 162 10.18 -2.12 3.99
CA LEU A 162 11.54 -2.67 4.06
C LEU A 162 12.33 -2.36 2.78
N GLY A 163 11.73 -2.49 1.61
CA GLY A 163 12.32 -2.09 0.34
C GLY A 163 12.69 -0.61 0.32
N GLY A 164 11.85 0.24 0.90
CA GLY A 164 12.14 1.67 1.07
C GLY A 164 13.35 1.94 1.96
N VAL A 165 13.51 1.20 3.05
CA VAL A 165 14.70 1.28 3.92
C VAL A 165 15.95 0.89 3.14
N VAL A 166 15.90 -0.22 2.39
CA VAL A 166 17.03 -0.66 1.54
C VAL A 166 17.36 0.38 0.48
N ALA A 167 16.33 0.96 -0.16
CA ALA A 167 16.51 2.03 -1.15
C ALA A 167 17.24 3.23 -0.55
N ALA A 168 16.81 3.70 0.62
CA ALA A 168 17.41 4.84 1.30
C ALA A 168 18.87 4.56 1.72
N LEU A 169 19.14 3.36 2.25
CA LEU A 169 20.50 2.96 2.64
C LEU A 169 21.45 2.90 1.44
N LEU A 170 21.01 2.35 0.31
CA LEU A 170 21.82 2.30 -0.91
C LEU A 170 21.94 3.67 -1.59
N ALA A 171 20.93 4.52 -1.47
CA ALA A 171 20.95 5.86 -2.02
C ALA A 171 22.06 6.74 -1.38
N MET A 172 22.31 6.58 -0.08
CA MET A 172 23.32 7.39 0.64
C MET A 172 24.72 7.34 0.02
N PRO A 173 25.31 6.18 -0.31
CA PRO A 173 26.61 6.12 -0.99
C PRO A 173 26.51 6.29 -2.52
N ILE A 174 25.44 5.81 -3.16
CA ILE A 174 25.37 5.73 -4.64
C ILE A 174 25.02 7.09 -5.25
N LEU A 175 24.00 7.78 -4.74
CA LEU A 175 23.52 9.03 -5.36
C LEU A 175 24.59 10.15 -5.37
N PRO A 176 25.36 10.41 -4.28
CA PRO A 176 26.38 11.42 -4.30
C PRO A 176 27.58 11.07 -5.18
N ALA A 177 27.93 9.77 -5.29
CA ALA A 177 29.13 9.33 -5.98
C ALA A 177 28.90 9.08 -7.49
N PHE A 178 27.75 8.54 -7.87
CA PHE A 178 27.49 8.02 -9.22
C PHE A 178 26.25 8.64 -9.90
N GLY A 179 25.54 9.54 -9.22
CA GLY A 179 24.31 10.14 -9.70
C GLY A 179 23.09 9.19 -9.59
N TRP A 180 21.97 9.58 -10.18
CA TRP A 180 20.68 8.93 -9.98
C TRP A 180 20.48 7.65 -10.80
N ARG A 181 21.10 7.53 -11.99
CA ARG A 181 20.89 6.43 -12.93
C ARG A 181 21.23 5.04 -12.36
N PRO A 182 22.36 4.82 -11.67
CA PRO A 182 22.74 3.51 -11.15
C PRO A 182 21.72 2.90 -10.18
N MET A 183 20.99 3.72 -9.44
CA MET A 183 19.97 3.21 -8.50
C MET A 183 18.84 2.45 -9.21
N PHE A 184 18.45 2.88 -10.42
CA PHE A 184 17.42 2.19 -11.21
C PHE A 184 17.97 0.91 -11.84
N PHE A 185 19.25 0.87 -12.22
CA PHE A 185 19.89 -0.38 -12.69
C PHE A 185 20.05 -1.40 -11.55
N VAL A 186 20.35 -0.96 -10.33
CA VAL A 186 20.36 -1.84 -9.14
C VAL A 186 18.96 -2.45 -8.94
N GLY A 187 17.91 -1.63 -9.01
CA GLY A 187 16.53 -2.12 -8.92
C GLY A 187 16.17 -3.11 -10.03
N ALA A 188 16.55 -2.83 -11.25
CA ALA A 188 16.34 -3.74 -12.39
C ALA A 188 17.12 -5.05 -12.23
N GLY A 189 18.39 -4.97 -11.82
CA GLY A 189 19.23 -6.15 -11.57
C GLY A 189 18.69 -7.07 -10.50
N THR A 190 18.24 -6.50 -9.38
CA THR A 190 17.60 -7.27 -8.31
C THR A 190 16.28 -7.91 -8.77
N ALA A 191 15.49 -7.21 -9.58
CA ALA A 191 14.28 -7.76 -10.18
C ALA A 191 14.57 -8.93 -11.12
N ILE A 192 15.63 -8.84 -11.95
CA ILE A 192 16.06 -9.93 -12.80
C ILE A 192 16.50 -11.14 -11.97
N ALA A 193 17.24 -10.93 -10.88
CA ALA A 193 17.64 -12.02 -9.97
C ALA A 193 16.43 -12.73 -9.38
N VAL A 194 15.41 -11.99 -8.92
CA VAL A 194 14.16 -12.56 -8.42
C VAL A 194 13.36 -13.23 -9.54
N MET A 195 13.34 -12.67 -10.74
CA MET A 195 12.70 -13.31 -11.91
C MET A 195 13.31 -14.68 -12.20
N ILE A 196 14.64 -14.81 -12.13
CA ILE A 196 15.34 -16.10 -12.28
C ILE A 196 14.92 -17.06 -11.14
N ALA A 197 14.86 -16.58 -9.89
CA ALA A 197 14.40 -17.40 -8.78
C ALA A 197 12.96 -17.90 -8.97
N VAL A 198 12.04 -17.05 -9.44
CA VAL A 198 10.66 -17.43 -9.81
C VAL A 198 10.66 -18.47 -10.92
N ALA A 199 11.50 -18.31 -11.95
CA ALA A 199 11.58 -19.24 -13.07
C ALA A 199 12.02 -20.65 -12.63
N LEU A 200 12.97 -20.73 -11.69
CA LEU A 200 13.51 -21.98 -11.17
C LEU A 200 12.60 -22.66 -10.12
N MET A 201 11.73 -21.91 -9.45
CA MET A 201 10.84 -22.47 -8.44
C MET A 201 9.56 -23.06 -9.06
N SER A 202 9.11 -24.18 -8.48
CA SER A 202 7.78 -24.74 -8.75
C SER A 202 6.77 -23.99 -7.90
N ILE A 203 5.97 -23.12 -8.54
CA ILE A 203 4.85 -22.44 -7.89
C ILE A 203 3.63 -23.37 -8.03
N PRO A 204 2.94 -23.73 -6.93
CA PRO A 204 1.77 -24.56 -7.00
C PRO A 204 0.71 -23.93 -7.92
N THR A 205 0.24 -24.69 -8.89
CA THR A 205 -0.93 -24.34 -9.70
C THR A 205 -2.15 -24.68 -8.87
N ASP A 206 -2.80 -23.66 -8.30
CA ASP A 206 -4.06 -23.89 -7.61
C ASP A 206 -5.13 -24.31 -8.59
N THR A 207 -5.76 -25.45 -8.32
CA THR A 207 -7.12 -25.67 -8.77
C THR A 207 -8.01 -24.64 -8.05
N PRO A 208 -8.93 -23.97 -8.77
CA PRO A 208 -9.90 -23.11 -8.12
C PRO A 208 -10.65 -23.98 -7.09
N GLN A 209 -10.44 -23.73 -5.80
CA GLN A 209 -11.35 -24.25 -4.80
C GLN A 209 -12.68 -23.53 -5.07
N GLU A 210 -13.58 -24.23 -5.76
CA GLU A 210 -14.99 -23.89 -5.79
C GLU A 210 -15.45 -23.80 -4.34
N VAL A 211 -15.53 -22.57 -3.84
CA VAL A 211 -16.28 -22.27 -2.63
C VAL A 211 -17.73 -22.49 -3.02
N ALA A 212 -18.17 -23.76 -2.92
CA ALA A 212 -19.56 -24.17 -3.07
C ALA A 212 -20.37 -23.58 -1.93
N GLY A 213 -20.71 -22.31 -2.03
CA GLY A 213 -21.58 -21.55 -1.17
C GLY A 213 -22.26 -20.50 -2.03
N ARG A 214 -23.52 -20.20 -1.72
CA ARG A 214 -24.38 -19.21 -2.38
C ARG A 214 -23.57 -17.95 -2.70
N THR A 215 -22.99 -17.90 -3.91
CA THR A 215 -22.11 -16.80 -4.35
C THR A 215 -22.98 -15.58 -4.62
N TRP A 216 -22.77 -14.54 -3.84
CA TRP A 216 -23.40 -13.25 -4.09
C TRP A 216 -22.97 -12.75 -5.47
N THR A 217 -23.94 -12.30 -6.26
CA THR A 217 -23.65 -11.68 -7.55
C THR A 217 -22.91 -10.35 -7.33
N THR A 218 -22.14 -9.92 -8.33
CA THR A 218 -21.46 -8.63 -8.30
C THR A 218 -22.45 -7.49 -8.01
N ALA A 219 -23.63 -7.52 -8.62
CA ALA A 219 -24.69 -6.54 -8.39
C ALA A 219 -25.16 -6.50 -6.92
N GLN A 220 -25.30 -7.66 -6.25
CA GLN A 220 -25.66 -7.70 -4.83
C GLN A 220 -24.56 -7.11 -3.94
N LYS A 221 -23.29 -7.40 -4.23
CA LYS A 221 -22.16 -6.83 -3.48
C LYS A 221 -22.11 -5.31 -3.63
N PHE A 222 -22.24 -4.81 -4.86
CA PHE A 222 -22.29 -3.37 -5.12
C PHE A 222 -23.51 -2.71 -4.47
N ARG A 223 -24.67 -3.35 -4.48
CA ARG A 223 -25.85 -2.82 -3.80
C ARG A 223 -25.60 -2.62 -2.31
N VAL A 224 -24.95 -3.56 -1.61
CA VAL A 224 -24.62 -3.41 -0.19
C VAL A 224 -23.64 -2.26 0.05
N MET A 225 -22.65 -2.08 -0.82
CA MET A 225 -21.65 -1.02 -0.70
C MET A 225 -22.22 0.37 -1.01
N PHE A 226 -23.08 0.48 -2.02
CA PHE A 226 -23.53 1.76 -2.56
C PHE A 226 -24.98 2.13 -2.19
N THR A 227 -25.57 1.48 -1.17
CA THR A 227 -26.88 1.86 -0.66
C THR A 227 -26.86 2.08 0.85
N GLY A 228 -27.69 3.01 1.32
CA GLY A 228 -27.84 3.27 2.73
C GLY A 228 -26.53 3.58 3.46
N ARG A 229 -26.27 2.87 4.56
CA ARG A 229 -25.03 3.04 5.36
C ARG A 229 -23.78 2.52 4.66
N GLY A 230 -23.92 1.50 3.81
CA GLY A 230 -22.82 1.02 2.99
C GLY A 230 -22.25 2.12 2.11
N LEU A 231 -23.09 2.99 1.57
CA LEU A 231 -22.66 4.15 0.76
C LEU A 231 -21.81 5.13 1.60
N ILE A 232 -22.25 5.45 2.82
CA ILE A 232 -21.50 6.35 3.71
C ILE A 232 -20.13 5.74 4.03
N ALA A 233 -20.09 4.47 4.42
CA ALA A 233 -18.84 3.76 4.69
C ALA A 233 -17.92 3.76 3.47
N THR A 234 -18.45 3.44 2.28
CA THR A 234 -17.71 3.39 1.02
C THR A 234 -17.10 4.74 0.64
N ILE A 235 -17.85 5.84 0.81
CA ILE A 235 -17.35 7.20 0.54
C ILE A 235 -16.28 7.59 1.56
N VAL A 236 -16.52 7.37 2.85
CA VAL A 236 -15.58 7.73 3.92
C VAL A 236 -14.27 6.95 3.77
N ILE A 237 -14.33 5.65 3.46
CA ILE A 237 -13.14 4.83 3.17
C ILE A 237 -12.37 5.39 1.99
N ALA A 238 -13.05 5.79 0.90
CA ALA A 238 -12.37 6.38 -0.26
C ALA A 238 -11.67 7.69 0.10
N VAL A 239 -12.31 8.56 0.88
CA VAL A 239 -11.70 9.83 1.34
C VAL A 239 -10.50 9.56 2.23
N CYS A 240 -10.60 8.61 3.19
CA CYS A 240 -9.47 8.19 4.02
C CYS A 240 -8.30 7.70 3.17
N ALA A 241 -8.56 6.81 2.21
CA ALA A 241 -7.54 6.19 1.37
C ALA A 241 -6.86 7.23 0.46
N ILE A 242 -7.63 8.07 -0.21
CA ILE A 242 -7.11 9.13 -1.09
C ILE A 242 -6.28 10.12 -0.28
N ALA A 243 -6.85 10.66 0.80
CA ALA A 243 -6.19 11.70 1.58
C ALA A 243 -4.91 11.20 2.25
N ASN A 244 -4.94 9.99 2.83
CA ASN A 244 -3.74 9.39 3.41
C ASN A 244 -2.65 9.18 2.36
N MET A 245 -2.99 8.64 1.19
CA MET A 245 -2.02 8.33 0.15
C MET A 245 -1.48 9.58 -0.57
N VAL A 246 -2.25 10.65 -0.65
CA VAL A 246 -1.73 11.95 -1.13
C VAL A 246 -0.58 12.41 -0.23
N ALA A 247 -0.75 12.40 1.09
CA ALA A 247 0.30 12.80 2.01
C ALA A 247 1.47 11.80 2.01
N TRP A 248 1.19 10.50 2.14
CA TRP A 248 2.21 9.46 2.25
C TRP A 248 3.08 9.36 0.99
N GLN A 249 2.48 9.22 -0.19
CA GLN A 249 3.24 9.06 -1.42
C GLN A 249 3.82 10.39 -1.92
N GLY A 250 3.15 11.49 -1.62
CA GLY A 250 3.70 12.82 -1.84
C GLY A 250 5.00 13.04 -1.05
N LEU A 251 5.02 12.70 0.24
CA LEU A 251 6.22 12.77 1.09
C LEU A 251 7.33 11.83 0.61
N ASN A 252 6.99 10.62 0.17
CA ASN A 252 7.98 9.69 -0.37
C ASN A 252 8.66 10.22 -1.65
N VAL A 253 7.96 11.00 -2.46
CA VAL A 253 8.52 11.58 -3.70
C VAL A 253 9.23 12.91 -3.43
N TRP A 254 8.63 13.80 -2.63
CA TRP A 254 9.10 15.17 -2.47
C TRP A 254 9.88 15.44 -1.18
N GLY A 255 9.90 14.49 -0.23
CA GLY A 255 10.54 14.68 1.06
C GLY A 255 12.02 15.03 0.95
N ALA A 256 12.80 14.30 0.13
CA ALA A 256 14.22 14.58 -0.06
C ALA A 256 14.45 15.95 -0.74
N GLN A 257 13.64 16.30 -1.76
CA GLN A 257 13.73 17.59 -2.45
C GLN A 257 13.38 18.75 -1.50
N ALA A 258 12.29 18.62 -0.73
CA ALA A 258 11.91 19.63 0.24
C ALA A 258 13.02 19.88 1.27
N MET A 259 13.75 18.85 1.71
CA MET A 259 14.89 19.02 2.60
C MET A 259 16.05 19.79 1.94
N THR A 260 16.35 19.49 0.66
CA THR A 260 17.40 20.22 -0.04
C THR A 260 17.04 21.68 -0.27
N GLU A 261 15.77 22.02 -0.47
CA GLU A 261 15.31 23.42 -0.55
C GLU A 261 15.39 24.17 0.79
N LEU A 262 15.21 23.44 1.91
CA LEU A 262 15.44 23.99 3.24
C LEU A 262 16.94 24.18 3.58
N GLY A 263 17.84 23.88 2.62
CA GLY A 263 19.29 24.07 2.78
C GLY A 263 20.02 22.88 3.39
N TYR A 264 19.36 21.74 3.61
CA TYR A 264 20.02 20.52 4.06
C TYR A 264 20.83 19.89 2.93
N SER A 265 21.97 19.26 3.31
CA SER A 265 22.76 18.48 2.35
C SER A 265 21.96 17.28 1.83
N LEU A 266 22.33 16.77 0.64
CA LEU A 266 21.72 15.57 0.06
C LEU A 266 21.79 14.38 1.04
N GLN A 267 22.88 14.23 1.78
CA GLN A 267 23.03 13.16 2.77
C GLN A 267 21.98 13.24 3.88
N VAL A 268 21.71 14.44 4.41
CA VAL A 268 20.66 14.65 5.42
C VAL A 268 19.27 14.40 4.80
N ALA A 269 19.04 14.84 3.58
CA ALA A 269 17.78 14.58 2.88
C ALA A 269 17.51 13.08 2.69
N LEU A 270 18.54 12.29 2.37
CA LEU A 270 18.45 10.84 2.29
C LEU A 270 18.25 10.17 3.66
N LEU A 271 18.87 10.72 4.72
CA LEU A 271 18.61 10.28 6.09
C LEU A 271 17.14 10.52 6.49
N VAL A 272 16.53 11.61 6.04
CA VAL A 272 15.09 11.87 6.21
C VAL A 272 14.26 10.77 5.53
N THR A 273 14.59 10.37 4.29
CA THR A 273 13.92 9.28 3.60
C THR A 273 14.07 7.94 4.35
N PHE A 274 15.25 7.67 4.86
CA PHE A 274 15.51 6.49 5.71
C PHE A 274 14.68 6.51 6.99
N THR A 275 14.62 7.66 7.68
CA THR A 275 13.83 7.84 8.90
C THR A 275 12.34 7.65 8.63
N LEU A 276 11.83 8.22 7.53
CA LEU A 276 10.42 8.10 7.12
C LEU A 276 10.03 6.63 6.90
N THR A 277 10.81 5.90 6.11
CA THR A 277 10.53 4.50 5.78
C THR A 277 10.83 3.54 6.93
N GLY A 278 11.90 3.78 7.69
CA GLY A 278 12.26 3.02 8.88
C GLY A 278 11.21 3.14 9.99
N ALA A 279 10.74 4.37 10.23
CA ALA A 279 9.65 4.62 11.18
C ALA A 279 8.33 3.97 10.74
N ALA A 280 8.07 3.88 9.43
CA ALA A 280 6.91 3.15 8.89
C ALA A 280 6.98 1.65 9.18
N VAL A 281 8.17 1.03 9.07
CA VAL A 281 8.37 -0.40 9.41
C VAL A 281 8.05 -0.62 10.90
N VAL A 282 8.74 0.10 11.78
CA VAL A 282 8.56 -0.04 13.24
C VAL A 282 7.12 0.30 13.64
N GLY A 283 6.59 1.40 13.08
CA GLY A 283 5.23 1.86 13.32
C GLY A 283 4.18 0.80 12.97
N SER A 284 4.34 0.10 11.85
CA SER A 284 3.39 -0.93 11.42
C SER A 284 3.25 -2.06 12.44
N PHE A 285 4.33 -2.52 13.06
CA PHE A 285 4.26 -3.55 14.09
C PHE A 285 3.62 -3.05 15.39
N VAL A 286 4.02 -1.86 15.85
CA VAL A 286 3.49 -1.25 17.07
C VAL A 286 1.99 -0.96 16.94
N THR A 287 1.59 -0.40 15.80
CA THR A 287 0.18 -0.03 15.57
C THR A 287 -0.71 -1.25 15.32
N ALA A 288 -0.20 -2.31 14.69
CA ALA A 288 -0.93 -3.58 14.57
C ALA A 288 -1.19 -4.18 15.95
N TRP A 289 -0.17 -4.28 16.82
CA TRP A 289 -0.33 -4.75 18.18
C TRP A 289 -1.31 -3.88 19.03
N ALA A 290 -1.29 -2.56 18.83
CA ALA A 290 -2.22 -1.66 19.51
C ALA A 290 -3.65 -1.82 18.96
N ALA A 291 -3.81 -2.05 17.66
CA ALA A 291 -5.09 -2.26 17.00
C ALA A 291 -5.78 -3.55 17.45
N ASP A 292 -5.03 -4.63 17.66
CA ASP A 292 -5.55 -5.88 18.22
C ASP A 292 -6.18 -5.70 19.61
N ARG A 293 -5.73 -4.68 20.37
CA ARG A 293 -6.23 -4.41 21.74
C ARG A 293 -7.32 -3.36 21.80
N ARG A 294 -7.30 -2.35 20.93
CA ARG A 294 -8.17 -1.18 21.03
C ARG A 294 -9.06 -0.97 19.79
N GLY A 295 -8.93 -1.85 18.79
CA GLY A 295 -9.62 -1.74 17.51
C GLY A 295 -8.89 -0.89 16.48
N SER A 296 -8.94 -1.33 15.22
CA SER A 296 -8.25 -0.72 14.09
C SER A 296 -8.72 0.71 13.81
N ALA A 297 -10.02 0.96 13.91
CA ALA A 297 -10.61 2.28 13.70
C ALA A 297 -10.12 3.33 14.73
N VAL A 298 -9.95 2.95 16.00
CA VAL A 298 -9.46 3.87 17.04
C VAL A 298 -7.99 4.19 16.86
N ILE A 299 -7.17 3.18 16.58
CA ILE A 299 -5.72 3.38 16.38
C ILE A 299 -5.44 4.16 15.08
N SER A 300 -6.30 4.06 14.04
CA SER A 300 -6.16 4.86 12.82
C SER A 300 -6.29 6.37 13.08
N ILE A 301 -7.07 6.79 14.08
CA ILE A 301 -7.12 8.21 14.50
C ILE A 301 -5.76 8.64 15.08
N ALA A 302 -5.19 7.84 15.98
CA ALA A 302 -3.90 8.16 16.59
C ALA A 302 -2.76 8.21 15.56
N THR A 303 -2.73 7.25 14.62
CA THR A 303 -1.71 7.23 13.55
C THR A 303 -1.87 8.40 12.59
N SER A 304 -3.08 8.74 12.18
CA SER A 304 -3.34 9.91 11.34
C SER A 304 -2.97 11.22 12.06
N ALA A 305 -3.25 11.32 13.37
CA ALA A 305 -2.82 12.46 14.19
C ALA A 305 -1.28 12.58 14.24
N CYS A 306 -0.54 11.47 14.34
CA CYS A 306 0.94 11.50 14.26
C CYS A 306 1.42 12.12 12.95
N THR A 307 0.80 11.79 11.81
CA THR A 307 1.14 12.39 10.51
C THR A 307 0.88 13.89 10.50
N VAL A 308 -0.27 14.34 11.01
CA VAL A 308 -0.61 15.77 11.09
C VAL A 308 0.38 16.51 12.00
N ILE A 309 0.65 15.97 13.19
CA ILE A 309 1.60 16.59 14.16
C ILE A 309 2.98 16.71 13.53
N GLY A 310 3.47 15.66 12.85
CA GLY A 310 4.76 15.70 12.16
C GLY A 310 4.81 16.78 11.07
N LEU A 311 3.79 16.87 10.22
CA LEU A 311 3.70 17.84 9.13
C LEU A 311 3.54 19.29 9.66
N VAL A 312 2.69 19.51 10.65
CA VAL A 312 2.53 20.82 11.30
C VAL A 312 3.83 21.21 12.04
N GLY A 313 4.50 20.24 12.67
CA GLY A 313 5.80 20.46 13.27
C GLY A 313 6.86 20.99 12.29
N MET A 314 6.87 20.45 11.05
CA MET A 314 7.77 20.95 10.00
C MET A 314 7.47 22.40 9.57
N LEU A 315 6.22 22.84 9.73
CA LEU A 315 5.78 24.20 9.37
C LEU A 315 6.01 25.23 10.48
N THR A 316 5.99 24.80 11.74
CA THR A 316 5.90 25.71 12.89
C THR A 316 7.09 25.67 13.84
N LEU A 317 7.84 24.57 13.89
CA LEU A 317 8.98 24.44 14.81
C LEU A 317 10.28 24.95 14.19
N PRO A 318 11.22 25.44 15.01
CA PRO A 318 12.57 25.73 14.54
C PRO A 318 13.22 24.48 13.95
N LEU A 319 13.66 24.58 12.70
CA LEU A 319 14.24 23.45 11.99
C LEU A 319 15.66 23.18 12.50
N SER A 320 15.81 22.06 13.18
CA SER A 320 17.09 21.42 13.49
C SER A 320 17.06 19.98 12.99
N ILE A 321 18.19 19.34 12.84
CA ILE A 321 18.22 17.92 12.42
C ILE A 321 17.38 17.07 13.38
N GLY A 322 17.47 17.33 14.70
CA GLY A 322 16.71 16.59 15.71
C GLY A 322 15.20 16.77 15.57
N THR A 323 14.71 18.01 15.49
CA THR A 323 13.28 18.29 15.32
C THR A 323 12.74 17.73 14.01
N THR A 324 13.50 17.86 12.92
CA THR A 324 13.16 17.29 11.62
C THR A 324 13.02 15.76 11.69
N MET A 325 13.98 15.05 12.30
CA MET A 325 13.92 13.59 12.42
C MET A 325 12.72 13.13 13.26
N VAL A 326 12.39 13.83 14.35
CA VAL A 326 11.20 13.53 15.15
C VAL A 326 9.92 13.73 14.34
N CYS A 327 9.78 14.87 13.66
CA CYS A 327 8.62 15.15 12.81
C CYS A 327 8.46 14.10 11.70
N VAL A 328 9.56 13.77 11.01
CA VAL A 328 9.56 12.76 9.94
C VAL A 328 9.27 11.35 10.47
N GLY A 329 9.79 11.01 11.64
CA GLY A 329 9.48 9.76 12.33
C GLY A 329 7.98 9.63 12.62
N LEU A 330 7.33 10.69 13.11
CA LEU A 330 5.88 10.73 13.33
C LEU A 330 5.11 10.57 12.01
N MET A 331 5.55 11.25 10.93
CA MET A 331 4.95 11.07 9.59
C MET A 331 5.08 9.62 9.09
N GLY A 332 6.23 8.98 9.32
CA GLY A 332 6.49 7.61 8.92
C GLY A 332 5.59 6.61 9.64
N ILE A 333 5.53 6.70 10.98
CA ILE A 333 4.64 5.87 11.81
C ILE A 333 3.19 6.05 11.34
N GLY A 334 2.77 7.31 11.16
CA GLY A 334 1.38 7.62 10.85
C GLY A 334 0.99 7.25 9.43
N GLY A 335 1.75 7.69 8.43
CA GLY A 335 1.35 7.62 7.02
C GLY A 335 1.12 6.19 6.52
N HIS A 336 2.05 5.27 6.77
CA HIS A 336 1.90 3.88 6.34
C HIS A 336 0.89 3.11 7.19
N SER A 337 0.97 3.25 8.52
CA SER A 337 0.09 2.50 9.43
C SER A 337 -1.38 2.88 9.28
N THR A 338 -1.69 4.16 9.04
CA THR A 338 -3.08 4.60 8.84
C THR A 338 -3.74 3.85 7.69
N MET A 339 -3.06 3.66 6.55
CA MET A 339 -3.64 2.95 5.42
C MET A 339 -3.92 1.47 5.74
N ASN A 340 -2.97 0.80 6.40
CA ASN A 340 -3.15 -0.59 6.83
C ASN A 340 -4.36 -0.73 7.77
N LEU A 341 -4.53 0.20 8.70
CA LEU A 341 -5.66 0.21 9.64
C LEU A 341 -6.98 0.54 8.96
N VAL A 342 -6.99 1.42 7.96
CA VAL A 342 -8.18 1.69 7.13
C VAL A 342 -8.59 0.43 6.36
N HIS A 343 -7.65 -0.34 5.81
CA HIS A 343 -7.96 -1.62 5.17
C HIS A 343 -8.54 -2.63 6.17
N THR A 344 -7.97 -2.73 7.37
CA THR A 344 -8.49 -3.62 8.42
C THR A 344 -9.91 -3.21 8.82
N THR A 345 -10.13 -1.92 9.11
CA THR A 345 -11.46 -1.39 9.44
C THR A 345 -12.48 -1.61 8.31
N THR A 346 -12.03 -1.48 7.05
CA THR A 346 -12.88 -1.82 5.89
C THR A 346 -13.33 -3.28 5.92
N ALA A 347 -12.40 -4.19 6.26
CA ALA A 347 -12.73 -5.61 6.39
C ALA A 347 -13.69 -5.91 7.55
N ASP A 348 -13.65 -5.12 8.62
CA ASP A 348 -14.51 -5.27 9.80
C ASP A 348 -15.93 -4.74 9.55
N ILE A 349 -16.07 -3.61 8.85
CA ILE A 349 -17.37 -2.98 8.54
C ILE A 349 -18.20 -3.82 7.58
N PHE A 350 -17.59 -4.45 6.57
CA PHE A 350 -18.31 -5.16 5.53
C PHE A 350 -18.42 -6.66 5.78
N PRO A 351 -19.61 -7.29 5.53
CA PRO A 351 -19.82 -8.71 5.74
C PRO A 351 -18.95 -9.55 4.79
N LEU A 352 -18.61 -10.78 5.22
CA LEU A 352 -17.71 -11.70 4.51
C LEU A 352 -17.89 -11.76 2.99
N PRO A 353 -19.15 -11.90 2.43
CA PRO A 353 -19.33 -12.00 0.97
C PRO A 353 -18.96 -10.71 0.21
N VAL A 354 -18.95 -9.54 0.88
CA VAL A 354 -18.69 -8.22 0.27
C VAL A 354 -17.26 -7.75 0.57
N ARG A 355 -16.64 -8.29 1.61
CA ARG A 355 -15.33 -7.84 2.16
C ARG A 355 -14.25 -7.70 1.10
N ALA A 356 -14.07 -8.70 0.24
CA ALA A 356 -13.06 -8.65 -0.82
C ALA A 356 -13.30 -7.50 -1.83
N THR A 357 -14.58 -7.23 -2.16
CA THR A 357 -14.95 -6.12 -3.06
C THR A 357 -14.72 -4.76 -2.40
N ALA A 358 -15.02 -4.65 -1.10
CA ALA A 358 -14.78 -3.43 -0.32
C ALA A 358 -13.28 -3.15 -0.13
N LEU A 359 -12.47 -4.17 0.12
CA LEU A 359 -11.01 -4.04 0.15
C LEU A 359 -10.44 -3.64 -1.21
N GLY A 360 -10.97 -4.19 -2.30
CA GLY A 360 -10.62 -3.78 -3.67
C GLY A 360 -10.93 -2.31 -3.92
N TRP A 361 -12.08 -1.81 -3.43
CA TRP A 361 -12.44 -0.40 -3.49
C TRP A 361 -11.48 0.49 -2.70
N SER A 362 -11.19 0.11 -1.44
CA SER A 362 -10.25 0.84 -0.58
C SER A 362 -8.85 0.90 -1.22
N ASN A 363 -8.37 -0.21 -1.75
CA ASN A 363 -7.07 -0.26 -2.42
C ASN A 363 -7.06 0.53 -3.75
N GLY A 364 -8.10 0.41 -4.56
CA GLY A 364 -8.24 1.17 -5.81
C GLY A 364 -8.24 2.68 -5.59
N THR A 365 -9.00 3.16 -4.58
CA THR A 365 -9.01 4.58 -4.22
C THR A 365 -7.69 5.04 -3.61
N SER A 366 -6.94 4.17 -2.92
CA SER A 366 -5.61 4.47 -2.42
C SER A 366 -4.61 4.78 -3.55
N PHE A 367 -4.67 4.08 -4.66
CA PHE A 367 -3.83 4.37 -5.83
C PHE A 367 -4.15 5.71 -6.48
N ILE A 368 -5.42 6.17 -6.43
CA ILE A 368 -5.77 7.54 -6.87
C ILE A 368 -5.02 8.57 -6.02
N GLY A 369 -5.04 8.42 -4.70
CA GLY A 369 -4.27 9.26 -3.79
C GLY A 369 -2.76 9.18 -4.03
N ALA A 370 -2.26 7.97 -4.27
CA ALA A 370 -0.86 7.74 -4.57
C ALA A 370 -0.39 8.42 -5.87
N PHE A 371 -1.24 8.50 -6.89
CA PHE A 371 -1.00 9.29 -8.09
C PHE A 371 -1.04 10.80 -7.81
N LEU A 372 -2.08 11.26 -7.10
CA LEU A 372 -2.27 12.68 -6.82
C LEU A 372 -1.19 13.26 -5.90
N GLY A 373 -0.65 12.47 -4.97
CA GLY A 373 0.38 12.93 -4.03
C GLY A 373 1.61 13.55 -4.71
N PRO A 374 2.33 12.81 -5.57
CA PRO A 374 3.44 13.34 -6.36
C PRO A 374 3.05 14.54 -7.23
N VAL A 375 1.89 14.49 -7.89
CA VAL A 375 1.41 15.57 -8.78
C VAL A 375 1.14 16.86 -8.00
N LEU A 376 0.40 16.77 -6.89
CA LEU A 376 0.12 17.92 -6.04
C LEU A 376 1.37 18.44 -5.35
N GLY A 377 2.29 17.55 -4.96
CA GLY A 377 3.58 17.93 -4.42
C GLY A 377 4.44 18.71 -5.41
N GLY A 378 4.44 18.31 -6.72
CA GLY A 378 5.13 19.05 -7.77
C GLY A 378 4.55 20.45 -8.02
N ALA A 379 3.23 20.58 -7.99
CA ALA A 379 2.59 21.89 -8.06
C ALA A 379 2.88 22.73 -6.80
N ALA A 380 2.89 22.13 -5.63
CA ALA A 380 3.12 22.79 -4.36
C ALA A 380 4.56 23.31 -4.22
N ILE A 381 5.56 22.51 -4.64
CA ILE A 381 6.97 22.92 -4.58
C ILE A 381 7.24 24.05 -5.58
N ALA A 382 6.67 23.97 -6.78
CA ALA A 382 6.79 25.02 -7.79
C ALA A 382 6.14 26.36 -7.33
N ALA A 383 5.09 26.31 -6.51
CA ALA A 383 4.36 27.50 -6.06
C ALA A 383 4.92 28.09 -4.75
N GLY A 384 5.42 27.28 -3.83
CA GLY A 384 5.79 27.72 -2.48
C GLY A 384 6.97 26.95 -1.85
N GLY A 385 7.78 26.28 -2.67
CA GLY A 385 8.95 25.52 -2.22
C GLY A 385 8.60 24.44 -1.21
N ALA A 386 9.53 24.12 -0.32
CA ALA A 386 9.34 23.13 0.74
C ALA A 386 8.14 23.44 1.64
N HIS A 387 7.88 24.73 1.95
CA HIS A 387 6.74 25.14 2.76
C HIS A 387 5.41 24.80 2.08
N GLY A 388 5.30 25.02 0.78
CA GLY A 388 4.15 24.64 -0.02
C GLY A 388 3.87 23.14 0.04
N VAL A 389 4.91 22.32 -0.09
CA VAL A 389 4.83 20.85 0.00
C VAL A 389 4.26 20.42 1.35
N PHE A 390 4.85 20.88 2.46
CA PHE A 390 4.36 20.50 3.79
C PHE A 390 2.95 21.01 4.06
N THR A 391 2.57 22.19 3.56
CA THR A 391 1.21 22.74 3.71
C THR A 391 0.17 21.87 3.00
N VAL A 392 0.40 21.50 1.75
CA VAL A 392 -0.53 20.66 0.97
C VAL A 392 -0.68 19.28 1.62
N PHE A 393 0.43 18.68 2.07
CA PHE A 393 0.35 17.37 2.71
C PHE A 393 -0.22 17.42 4.13
N ALA A 394 -0.02 18.51 4.87
CA ALA A 394 -0.67 18.74 6.16
C ALA A 394 -2.20 18.89 6.00
N ALA A 395 -2.65 19.62 4.99
CA ALA A 395 -4.08 19.74 4.68
C ALA A 395 -4.68 18.36 4.33
N SER A 396 -3.97 17.57 3.50
CA SER A 396 -4.41 16.22 3.13
C SER A 396 -4.43 15.27 4.33
N ALA A 397 -3.40 15.29 5.18
CA ALA A 397 -3.36 14.48 6.41
C ALA A 397 -4.45 14.90 7.40
N THR A 398 -4.78 16.19 7.51
CA THR A 398 -5.89 16.68 8.33
C THR A 398 -7.23 16.20 7.80
N MET A 399 -7.43 16.24 6.48
CA MET A 399 -8.61 15.64 5.84
C MET A 399 -8.72 14.14 6.13
N CYS A 400 -7.60 13.42 6.09
CA CYS A 400 -7.56 12.01 6.49
C CYS A 400 -7.95 11.82 7.96
N LEU A 401 -7.42 12.62 8.88
CA LEU A 401 -7.76 12.57 10.31
C LEU A 401 -9.25 12.76 10.57
N VAL A 402 -9.87 13.72 9.90
CA VAL A 402 -11.32 13.93 9.97
C VAL A 402 -12.07 12.74 9.41
N ALA A 403 -11.64 12.21 8.27
CA ALA A 403 -12.28 11.08 7.62
C ALA A 403 -12.16 9.78 8.44
N VAL A 404 -11.00 9.47 9.03
CA VAL A 404 -10.87 8.28 9.91
C VAL A 404 -11.65 8.43 11.21
N SER A 405 -11.82 9.65 11.72
CA SER A 405 -12.70 9.92 12.86
C SER A 405 -14.17 9.63 12.52
N ALA A 406 -14.62 10.02 11.32
CA ALA A 406 -15.93 9.66 10.81
C ALA A 406 -16.06 8.15 10.59
N LEU A 407 -15.01 7.49 10.07
CA LEU A 407 -14.98 6.04 9.87
C LEU A 407 -15.12 5.28 11.19
N CYS A 408 -14.46 5.75 12.25
CA CYS A 408 -14.60 5.19 13.61
C CYS A 408 -16.03 5.32 14.14
N ALA A 409 -16.73 6.42 13.85
CA ALA A 409 -18.14 6.58 14.24
C ALA A 409 -19.05 5.59 13.48
N VAL A 410 -18.77 5.36 12.19
CA VAL A 410 -19.50 4.37 11.36
C VAL A 410 -19.28 2.95 11.91
N ASP A 411 -18.04 2.58 12.23
CA ASP A 411 -17.66 1.29 12.77
C ASP A 411 -18.36 0.99 14.11
N ARG A 412 -18.31 1.93 15.06
CA ARG A 412 -19.01 1.80 16.37
C ARG A 412 -20.51 1.54 16.21
N THR A 413 -21.16 2.23 15.27
CA THR A 413 -22.60 2.04 15.03
C THR A 413 -22.92 0.67 14.41
N ALA A 414 -21.99 0.06 13.69
CA ALA A 414 -22.12 -1.29 13.15
C ALA A 414 -22.05 -2.34 14.28
N HIS A 415 -21.07 -2.22 15.18
CA HIS A 415 -20.88 -3.13 16.31
C HIS A 415 -22.01 -3.06 17.35
N THR A 416 -22.49 -1.86 17.71
CA THR A 416 -23.58 -1.68 18.68
C THR A 416 -24.86 -2.41 18.24
N ARG A 417 -25.14 -2.45 16.93
CA ARG A 417 -26.32 -3.15 16.41
C ARG A 417 -26.15 -4.65 16.28
N ALA A 418 -24.96 -5.12 15.95
CA ALA A 418 -24.68 -6.55 15.96
C ALA A 418 -24.94 -7.14 17.36
N ASN A 419 -24.54 -6.42 18.40
CA ASN A 419 -24.78 -6.82 19.79
C ASN A 419 -26.24 -6.65 20.26
N ALA A 420 -27.00 -5.71 19.69
CA ALA A 420 -28.42 -5.52 20.01
C ALA A 420 -29.35 -6.59 19.41
N VAL A 421 -28.89 -7.30 18.37
CA VAL A 421 -29.67 -8.37 17.70
C VAL A 421 -29.47 -9.75 18.38
N VAL A 422 -28.44 -9.91 19.22
CA VAL A 422 -28.11 -11.18 19.90
C VAL A 422 -28.94 -11.48 21.16
N PRO A 423 -29.53 -10.53 21.96
CA PRO A 423 -30.15 -10.85 23.23
C PRO A 423 -31.46 -11.64 23.17
N GLU A 424 -32.12 -11.77 22.01
CA GLU A 424 -33.45 -12.44 21.97
C GLU A 424 -33.42 -13.97 21.77
N ARG A 425 -32.24 -14.57 21.55
CA ARG A 425 -32.16 -16.03 21.35
C ARG A 425 -31.82 -16.84 22.59
N GLU A 426 -31.28 -16.23 23.64
CA GLU A 426 -30.95 -16.96 24.89
C GLU A 426 -32.08 -17.00 25.92
N SER A 427 -33.13 -16.19 25.78
CA SER A 427 -34.28 -16.15 26.71
C SER A 427 -35.41 -17.14 26.37
N LEU A 428 -35.24 -18.01 25.38
CA LEU A 428 -36.24 -18.99 24.95
C LEU A 428 -35.78 -20.45 25.13
N GLN A 429 -34.96 -20.76 26.14
CA GLN A 429 -34.85 -22.14 26.63
C GLN A 429 -35.86 -22.32 27.79
N PRO A 430 -36.90 -23.15 27.62
CA PRO A 430 -37.76 -23.54 28.72
C PRO A 430 -37.01 -24.49 29.66
N ALA A 431 -37.23 -24.30 30.95
CA ALA A 431 -36.75 -25.14 32.04
C ALA A 431 -37.21 -26.61 31.95
#